data_8fc6d68df4a74dac583b24909cbd0a96
#
_entry.id   8fc6d68df4a74dac583b24909cbd0a96
#
_cell.length_a   1.000
_cell.length_b   1.000
_cell.length_c   1.000
_cell.angle_alpha   90.00
_cell.angle_beta   90.00
_cell.angle_gamma   90.00
#
_symmetry.space_group_name_H-M   'P 1'
#
loop_
_entity.id
_entity.type
_entity.pdbx_description
1 polymer ?
#
loop_
_entity_poly.entity_id
_entity_poly.type
_entity_poly.pdbx_seq_one_letter_code
_entity_poly.pdbx_strand_id
1 'polypeptide(L)'
;MIAAAVLWGLTVAAQPGDAGPSSPAVPLLEERLEAVRKAPTDPRARLELGVAYAQAEEYDLAMAELVEAIKLNPENRDNLSARANYRLGLVLLAIDRAGLAVNAFREALRLGWKDAAVYLALGQALTGQGKFEEAIAQYDEALRLAPGAIEAHAGLGLALEGAGRVDEAIAQYELYLQSASGADEHSVEAIAQRLARLKERRKM
;
A
#
# COMPACT_ATOMS: atom_id res chain seq x y z
N MET A 1 -18.81 -8.72 -6.37
CA MET A 1 -17.55 -8.63 -5.63
C MET A 1 -16.49 -7.87 -6.44
N ILE A 2 -16.75 -6.59 -6.84
CA ILE A 2 -15.81 -5.77 -7.63
C ILE A 2 -15.61 -4.39 -6.96
N ALA A 3 -16.07 -4.20 -5.72
CA ALA A 3 -16.18 -2.88 -5.11
C ALA A 3 -14.98 -2.45 -4.23
N ALA A 4 -13.98 -3.29 -4.01
CA ALA A 4 -12.85 -2.94 -3.13
C ALA A 4 -11.66 -2.30 -3.86
N ALA A 5 -11.49 -2.58 -5.14
CA ALA A 5 -10.34 -2.10 -5.92
C ALA A 5 -10.49 -0.64 -6.40
N VAL A 6 -11.72 -0.11 -6.47
CA VAL A 6 -12.00 1.23 -7.01
C VAL A 6 -11.81 2.35 -5.96
N LEU A 7 -11.75 2.01 -4.67
CA LEU A 7 -11.64 2.99 -3.58
C LEU A 7 -10.21 3.46 -3.28
N TRP A 8 -9.23 2.79 -3.84
CA TRP A 8 -7.83 3.10 -3.58
C TRP A 8 -7.15 3.30 -4.93
N GLY A 9 -7.24 4.52 -5.45
CA GLY A 9 -6.27 4.97 -6.44
C GLY A 9 -4.89 4.82 -5.80
N LEU A 10 -4.25 3.69 -6.04
CA LEU A 10 -2.86 3.46 -5.69
C LEU A 10 -1.99 4.39 -6.55
N THR A 11 -2.00 5.68 -6.24
CA THR A 11 -0.80 6.46 -6.44
C THR A 11 0.22 5.79 -5.53
N VAL A 12 1.17 5.07 -6.13
CA VAL A 12 2.39 4.66 -5.45
C VAL A 12 2.99 5.94 -4.88
N ALA A 13 2.62 6.26 -3.63
CA ALA A 13 3.09 7.47 -2.98
C ALA A 13 4.61 7.40 -2.97
N ALA A 14 5.24 8.32 -3.69
CA ALA A 14 6.68 8.48 -3.68
C ALA A 14 7.09 8.74 -2.22
N GLN A 15 7.95 7.90 -1.68
CA GLN A 15 8.51 8.09 -0.35
C GLN A 15 9.34 9.40 -0.35
N PRO A 16 9.41 10.15 0.76
CA PRO A 16 10.30 11.31 0.86
C PRO A 16 11.75 10.83 0.71
N GLY A 17 12.30 11.08 -0.46
CA GLY A 17 13.60 10.59 -0.95
C GLY A 17 13.57 10.13 -2.41
N ASP A 18 12.38 9.80 -2.96
CA ASP A 18 12.18 9.44 -4.37
C ASP A 18 11.63 10.61 -5.22
N ALA A 19 11.59 11.84 -4.69
CA ALA A 19 11.12 13.02 -5.41
C ALA A 19 12.16 13.49 -6.44
N GLY A 20 12.16 12.83 -7.60
CA GLY A 20 12.67 13.40 -8.84
C GLY A 20 11.53 14.07 -9.62
N PRO A 21 11.82 15.09 -10.46
CA PRO A 21 10.80 15.85 -11.17
C PRO A 21 10.00 14.96 -12.10
N SER A 22 8.75 15.34 -12.33
CA SER A 22 7.79 14.74 -13.26
C SER A 22 8.39 14.60 -14.67
N SER A 23 9.06 13.48 -14.90
CA SER A 23 9.58 13.07 -16.22
C SER A 23 8.70 11.97 -16.79
N PRO A 24 8.47 11.90 -18.10
CA PRO A 24 7.71 10.80 -18.70
C PRO A 24 8.35 9.45 -18.32
N ALA A 25 7.54 8.45 -18.01
CA ALA A 25 7.97 7.15 -17.49
C ALA A 25 8.98 6.40 -18.38
N VAL A 26 8.98 6.69 -19.68
CA VAL A 26 9.82 6.00 -20.68
C VAL A 26 11.33 6.28 -20.49
N PRO A 27 11.81 7.52 -20.34
CA PRO A 27 13.24 7.79 -20.11
C PRO A 27 13.75 7.18 -18.81
N LEU A 28 12.92 7.15 -17.76
CA LEU A 28 13.28 6.55 -16.48
C LEU A 28 13.44 5.03 -16.62
N LEU A 29 12.56 4.36 -17.34
CA LEU A 29 12.61 2.91 -17.55
C LEU A 29 13.88 2.52 -18.33
N GLU A 30 14.22 3.25 -19.40
CA GLU A 30 15.44 3.01 -20.17
C GLU A 30 16.71 3.17 -19.32
N GLU A 31 16.77 4.20 -18.48
CA GLU A 31 17.88 4.41 -17.55
C GLU A 31 18.03 3.23 -16.57
N ARG A 32 16.92 2.73 -16.00
CA ARG A 32 16.95 1.59 -15.08
C ARG A 32 17.33 0.28 -15.76
N LEU A 33 16.88 0.08 -16.99
CA LEU A 33 17.31 -1.06 -17.82
C LEU A 33 18.81 -1.03 -18.07
N GLU A 34 19.36 0.12 -18.40
CA GLU A 34 20.81 0.26 -18.64
C GLU A 34 21.61 0.07 -17.35
N ALA A 35 21.10 0.51 -16.20
CA ALA A 35 21.73 0.25 -14.91
C ALA A 35 21.83 -1.26 -14.61
N VAL A 36 20.77 -2.03 -14.86
CA VAL A 36 20.79 -3.49 -14.72
C VAL A 36 21.69 -4.15 -15.74
N ARG A 37 21.78 -3.66 -16.99
CA ARG A 37 22.74 -4.18 -17.99
C ARG A 37 24.18 -4.01 -17.54
N LYS A 38 24.53 -2.87 -16.92
CA LYS A 38 25.89 -2.60 -16.41
C LYS A 38 26.21 -3.40 -15.14
N ALA A 39 25.24 -3.65 -14.30
CA ALA A 39 25.40 -4.36 -13.03
C ALA A 39 24.28 -5.40 -12.83
N PRO A 40 24.30 -6.54 -13.53
CA PRO A 40 23.19 -7.51 -13.54
C PRO A 40 22.90 -8.16 -12.17
N THR A 41 23.88 -8.16 -11.28
CA THR A 41 23.80 -8.74 -9.92
C THR A 41 23.68 -7.69 -8.83
N ASP A 42 23.50 -6.40 -9.18
CA ASP A 42 23.23 -5.36 -8.20
C ASP A 42 21.75 -5.40 -7.76
N PRO A 43 21.46 -5.77 -6.50
CA PRO A 43 20.09 -5.86 -6.02
C PRO A 43 19.39 -4.51 -5.99
N ARG A 44 20.14 -3.40 -5.86
CA ARG A 44 19.56 -2.04 -5.90
C ARG A 44 19.07 -1.69 -7.29
N ALA A 45 19.88 -1.94 -8.31
CA ALA A 45 19.49 -1.71 -9.71
C ALA A 45 18.23 -2.54 -10.07
N ARG A 46 18.16 -3.80 -9.63
CA ARG A 46 16.98 -4.66 -9.80
C ARG A 46 15.74 -4.10 -9.09
N LEU A 47 15.87 -3.67 -7.83
CA LEU A 47 14.78 -3.05 -7.09
C LEU A 47 14.22 -1.83 -7.82
N GLU A 48 15.10 -0.92 -8.29
CA GLU A 48 14.70 0.30 -8.97
C GLU A 48 14.04 0.02 -10.33
N LEU A 49 14.53 -0.98 -11.06
CA LEU A 49 13.90 -1.43 -12.30
C LEU A 49 12.51 -2.03 -12.03
N GLY A 50 12.36 -2.84 -10.99
CA GLY A 50 11.06 -3.40 -10.59
C GLY A 50 10.06 -2.31 -10.21
N VAL A 51 10.51 -1.23 -9.54
CA VAL A 51 9.66 -0.06 -9.25
C VAL A 51 9.26 0.67 -10.54
N ALA A 52 10.19 0.86 -11.48
CA ALA A 52 9.89 1.50 -12.76
C ALA A 52 8.88 0.70 -13.60
N TYR A 53 9.00 -0.63 -13.63
CA TYR A 53 8.01 -1.49 -14.26
C TYR A 53 6.64 -1.41 -13.59
N ALA A 54 6.58 -1.35 -12.25
CA ALA A 54 5.32 -1.20 -11.52
C ALA A 54 4.64 0.14 -11.85
N GLN A 55 5.40 1.24 -12.02
CA GLN A 55 4.88 2.54 -12.44
C GLN A 55 4.38 2.54 -13.90
N ALA A 56 4.95 1.68 -14.75
CA ALA A 56 4.50 1.45 -16.11
C ALA A 56 3.36 0.41 -16.20
N GLU A 57 2.84 -0.07 -15.07
CA GLU A 57 1.80 -1.12 -14.97
C GLU A 57 2.22 -2.48 -15.56
N GLU A 58 3.53 -2.67 -15.81
CA GLU A 58 4.11 -3.92 -16.27
C GLU A 58 4.37 -4.86 -15.08
N TYR A 59 3.29 -5.30 -14.45
CA TYR A 59 3.32 -5.97 -13.15
C TYR A 59 4.10 -7.28 -13.12
N ASP A 60 4.04 -8.08 -14.19
CA ASP A 60 4.81 -9.34 -14.27
C ASP A 60 6.31 -9.09 -14.31
N LEU A 61 6.76 -8.08 -15.06
CA LEU A 61 8.17 -7.66 -15.11
C LEU A 61 8.59 -7.05 -13.78
N ALA A 62 7.73 -6.23 -13.16
CA ALA A 62 7.97 -5.67 -11.83
C ALA A 62 8.21 -6.78 -10.79
N MET A 63 7.34 -7.78 -10.74
CA MET A 63 7.48 -8.91 -9.81
C MET A 63 8.79 -9.68 -10.05
N ALA A 64 9.15 -9.95 -11.32
CA ALA A 64 10.37 -10.67 -11.65
C ALA A 64 11.62 -9.94 -11.13
N GLU A 65 11.74 -8.63 -11.37
CA GLU A 65 12.87 -7.83 -10.94
C GLU A 65 12.92 -7.67 -9.40
N LEU A 66 11.77 -7.46 -8.74
CA LEU A 66 11.69 -7.37 -7.29
C LEU A 66 12.08 -8.69 -6.59
N VAL A 67 11.64 -9.84 -7.12
CA VAL A 67 12.04 -11.16 -6.62
C VAL A 67 13.54 -11.39 -6.82
N GLU A 68 14.09 -10.97 -7.96
CA GLU A 68 15.53 -11.09 -8.21
C GLU A 68 16.34 -10.19 -7.26
N ALA A 69 15.88 -8.97 -6.98
CA ALA A 69 16.49 -8.09 -5.98
C ALA A 69 16.54 -8.74 -4.59
N ILE A 70 15.48 -9.43 -4.18
CA ILE A 70 15.43 -10.16 -2.91
C ILE A 70 16.45 -11.31 -2.88
N LYS A 71 16.52 -12.11 -3.94
CA LYS A 71 17.46 -13.23 -4.04
C LYS A 71 18.93 -12.80 -3.99
N LEU A 72 19.25 -11.67 -4.62
CA LEU A 72 20.60 -11.10 -4.66
C LEU A 72 21.02 -10.46 -3.33
N ASN A 73 20.09 -10.23 -2.41
CA ASN A 73 20.35 -9.61 -1.12
C ASN A 73 19.75 -10.40 0.07
N PRO A 74 20.12 -11.67 0.27
CA PRO A 74 19.53 -12.54 1.30
C PRO A 74 19.77 -12.03 2.73
N GLU A 75 20.83 -11.27 2.95
CA GLU A 75 21.19 -10.70 4.25
C GLU A 75 20.46 -9.36 4.54
N ASN A 76 19.59 -8.92 3.66
CA ASN A 76 18.85 -7.66 3.78
C ASN A 76 19.76 -6.44 4.06
N ARG A 77 20.93 -6.38 3.41
CA ARG A 77 21.83 -5.22 3.53
C ARG A 77 21.09 -3.95 3.10
N ASP A 78 21.28 -2.88 3.85
CA ASP A 78 20.63 -1.58 3.62
C ASP A 78 19.09 -1.64 3.56
N ASN A 79 18.47 -2.64 4.22
CA ASN A 79 17.04 -2.89 4.19
C ASN A 79 16.45 -3.12 2.78
N LEU A 80 17.29 -3.52 1.83
CA LEU A 80 16.93 -3.57 0.42
C LEU A 80 15.92 -4.69 0.14
N SER A 81 16.11 -5.89 0.74
CA SER A 81 15.15 -6.98 0.61
C SER A 81 13.83 -6.67 1.31
N ALA A 82 13.86 -5.93 2.42
CA ALA A 82 12.66 -5.47 3.09
C ALA A 82 11.86 -4.49 2.20
N ARG A 83 12.54 -3.52 1.57
CA ARG A 83 11.94 -2.59 0.60
C ARG A 83 11.39 -3.33 -0.62
N ALA A 84 12.15 -4.28 -1.16
CA ALA A 84 11.70 -5.08 -2.31
C ALA A 84 10.44 -5.88 -1.98
N ASN A 85 10.35 -6.48 -0.79
CA ASN A 85 9.16 -7.18 -0.33
C ASN A 85 7.96 -6.22 -0.16
N TYR A 86 8.16 -5.01 0.35
CA TYR A 86 7.10 -3.99 0.40
C TYR A 86 6.61 -3.64 -1.00
N ARG A 87 7.52 -3.34 -1.95
CA ARG A 87 7.15 -3.03 -3.34
C ARG A 87 6.45 -4.20 -4.03
N LEU A 88 6.92 -5.43 -3.80
CA LEU A 88 6.27 -6.65 -4.30
C LEU A 88 4.84 -6.78 -3.75
N GLY A 89 4.64 -6.49 -2.46
CA GLY A 89 3.32 -6.48 -1.85
C GLY A 89 2.37 -5.48 -2.51
N LEU A 90 2.85 -4.26 -2.85
CA LEU A 90 2.05 -3.27 -3.55
C LEU A 90 1.66 -3.73 -4.96
N VAL A 91 2.60 -4.30 -5.71
CA VAL A 91 2.32 -4.88 -7.05
C VAL A 91 1.28 -6.00 -6.95
N LEU A 92 1.40 -6.88 -5.95
CA LEU A 92 0.46 -7.97 -5.73
C LEU A 92 -0.95 -7.47 -5.35
N LEU A 93 -1.06 -6.35 -4.61
CA LEU A 93 -2.35 -5.69 -4.37
C LEU A 93 -2.94 -5.12 -5.66
N ALA A 94 -2.14 -4.49 -6.51
CA ALA A 94 -2.59 -3.91 -7.78
C ALA A 94 -3.23 -4.95 -8.72
N ILE A 95 -2.75 -6.22 -8.66
CA ILE A 95 -3.29 -7.34 -9.44
C ILE A 95 -4.26 -8.22 -8.64
N ASP A 96 -4.83 -7.70 -7.55
CA ASP A 96 -5.83 -8.38 -6.69
C ASP A 96 -5.34 -9.71 -6.08
N ARG A 97 -4.05 -9.81 -5.78
CA ARG A 97 -3.43 -10.96 -5.11
C ARG A 97 -3.21 -10.70 -3.61
N ALA A 98 -4.27 -10.26 -2.91
CA ALA A 98 -4.21 -9.85 -1.51
C ALA A 98 -3.54 -10.89 -0.58
N GLY A 99 -3.74 -12.19 -0.83
CA GLY A 99 -3.12 -13.26 -0.04
C GLY A 99 -1.59 -13.28 -0.12
N LEU A 100 -1.05 -13.08 -1.32
CA LEU A 100 0.40 -13.02 -1.55
C LEU A 100 0.96 -11.68 -1.04
N ALA A 101 0.21 -10.59 -1.21
CA ALA A 101 0.58 -9.27 -0.69
C ALA A 101 0.77 -9.27 0.83
N VAL A 102 -0.12 -9.91 1.59
CA VAL A 102 0.01 -10.09 3.04
C VAL A 102 1.33 -10.76 3.41
N ASN A 103 1.73 -11.81 2.69
CA ASN A 103 2.99 -12.49 2.95
C ASN A 103 4.20 -11.59 2.68
N ALA A 104 4.18 -10.84 1.57
CA ALA A 104 5.25 -9.92 1.22
C ALA A 104 5.38 -8.77 2.24
N PHE A 105 4.27 -8.17 2.69
CA PHE A 105 4.32 -7.14 3.73
C PHE A 105 4.78 -7.67 5.09
N ARG A 106 4.33 -8.85 5.49
CA ARG A 106 4.81 -9.49 6.72
C ARG A 106 6.31 -9.78 6.66
N GLU A 107 6.82 -10.18 5.50
CA GLU A 107 8.25 -10.39 5.31
C GLU A 107 9.02 -9.07 5.38
N ALA A 108 8.52 -7.97 4.81
CA ALA A 108 9.11 -6.66 4.95
C ALA A 108 9.22 -6.23 6.44
N LEU A 109 8.15 -6.44 7.22
CA LEU A 109 8.14 -6.17 8.66
C LEU A 109 9.12 -7.07 9.43
N ARG A 110 9.18 -8.38 9.10
CA ARG A 110 10.11 -9.34 9.70
C ARG A 110 11.56 -8.94 9.47
N LEU A 111 11.86 -8.40 8.29
CA LEU A 111 13.18 -7.88 7.91
C LEU A 111 13.49 -6.50 8.53
N GLY A 112 12.59 -5.94 9.32
CA GLY A 112 12.81 -4.71 10.09
C GLY A 112 12.29 -3.43 9.43
N TRP A 113 11.62 -3.49 8.29
CA TRP A 113 11.02 -2.32 7.63
C TRP A 113 9.70 -1.92 8.30
N LYS A 114 9.79 -1.32 9.49
CA LYS A 114 8.66 -0.94 10.35
C LYS A 114 8.21 0.50 10.06
N ASP A 115 7.73 0.73 8.85
CA ASP A 115 7.19 2.00 8.39
C ASP A 115 5.65 2.01 8.43
N ALA A 116 5.03 3.16 8.70
CA ALA A 116 3.57 3.30 8.72
C ALA A 116 2.93 2.85 7.39
N ALA A 117 3.59 3.10 6.26
CA ALA A 117 3.10 2.68 4.94
C ALA A 117 3.00 1.16 4.79
N VAL A 118 3.90 0.39 5.42
CA VAL A 118 3.83 -1.08 5.38
C VAL A 118 2.64 -1.58 6.18
N TYR A 119 2.41 -1.03 7.36
CA TYR A 119 1.25 -1.39 8.18
C TYR A 119 -0.06 -1.00 7.50
N LEU A 120 -0.13 0.20 6.89
CA LEU A 120 -1.27 0.65 6.10
C LEU A 120 -1.58 -0.35 4.97
N ALA A 121 -0.58 -0.70 4.15
CA ALA A 121 -0.73 -1.61 3.02
C ALA A 121 -1.09 -3.03 3.48
N LEU A 122 -0.53 -3.51 4.59
CA LEU A 122 -0.89 -4.79 5.20
C LEU A 122 -2.34 -4.79 5.68
N GLY A 123 -2.79 -3.70 6.32
CA GLY A 123 -4.18 -3.50 6.72
C GLY A 123 -5.12 -3.56 5.53
N GLN A 124 -4.80 -2.91 4.42
CA GLN A 124 -5.56 -2.96 3.16
C GLN A 124 -5.67 -4.39 2.62
N ALA A 125 -4.54 -5.10 2.52
CA ALA A 125 -4.52 -6.48 2.05
C ALA A 125 -5.37 -7.43 2.92
N LEU A 126 -5.33 -7.25 4.24
CA LEU A 126 -6.12 -8.02 5.20
C LEU A 126 -7.61 -7.68 5.12
N THR A 127 -7.96 -6.40 4.95
CA THR A 127 -9.35 -5.96 4.70
C THR A 127 -9.92 -6.61 3.43
N GLY A 128 -9.13 -6.64 2.35
CA GLY A 128 -9.48 -7.32 1.10
C GLY A 128 -9.71 -8.82 1.25
N GLN A 129 -9.09 -9.46 2.26
CA GLN A 129 -9.31 -10.87 2.60
C GLN A 129 -10.48 -11.08 3.59
N GLY A 130 -11.12 -10.04 4.08
CA GLY A 130 -12.14 -10.12 5.13
C GLY A 130 -11.58 -10.42 6.52
N LYS A 131 -10.27 -10.30 6.73
CA LYS A 131 -9.58 -10.49 8.03
C LYS A 131 -9.59 -9.18 8.81
N PHE A 132 -10.80 -8.76 9.18
CA PHE A 132 -11.03 -7.41 9.67
C PHE A 132 -10.32 -7.11 10.98
N GLU A 133 -10.30 -8.02 11.95
CA GLU A 133 -9.64 -7.81 13.24
C GLU A 133 -8.13 -7.70 13.11
N GLU A 134 -7.53 -8.51 12.20
CA GLU A 134 -6.11 -8.39 11.91
C GLU A 134 -5.81 -7.05 11.19
N ALA A 135 -6.70 -6.61 10.29
CA ALA A 135 -6.56 -5.35 9.58
C ALA A 135 -6.62 -4.15 10.54
N ILE A 136 -7.58 -4.13 11.48
CA ILE A 136 -7.72 -3.11 12.52
C ILE A 136 -6.41 -2.93 13.26
N ALA A 137 -5.80 -4.02 13.73
CA ALA A 137 -4.53 -3.97 14.44
C ALA A 137 -3.39 -3.35 13.58
N GLN A 138 -3.39 -3.57 12.26
CA GLN A 138 -2.38 -2.98 11.40
C GLN A 138 -2.62 -1.48 11.18
N TYR A 139 -3.88 -1.05 11.00
CA TYR A 139 -4.20 0.36 10.87
C TYR A 139 -3.91 1.14 12.16
N ASP A 140 -4.18 0.55 13.33
CA ASP A 140 -3.83 1.16 14.62
C ASP A 140 -2.32 1.36 14.72
N GLU A 141 -1.50 0.39 14.28
CA GLU A 141 -0.05 0.53 14.28
C GLU A 141 0.43 1.57 13.25
N ALA A 142 -0.21 1.66 12.09
CA ALA A 142 0.05 2.73 11.11
C ALA A 142 -0.23 4.11 11.72
N LEU A 143 -1.36 4.30 12.39
CA LEU A 143 -1.73 5.54 13.07
C LEU A 143 -0.83 5.86 14.27
N ARG A 144 -0.35 4.86 14.99
CA ARG A 144 0.63 5.05 16.07
C ARG A 144 1.95 5.61 15.55
N LEU A 145 2.41 5.14 14.38
CA LEU A 145 3.64 5.60 13.73
C LEU A 145 3.48 6.93 13.00
N ALA A 146 2.33 7.14 12.37
CA ALA A 146 1.99 8.33 11.60
C ALA A 146 0.54 8.78 11.93
N PRO A 147 0.33 9.54 13.02
CA PRO A 147 -1.00 9.98 13.44
C PRO A 147 -1.75 10.84 12.40
N GLY A 148 -1.03 11.42 11.45
CA GLY A 148 -1.60 12.21 10.35
C GLY A 148 -1.91 11.40 9.08
N ALA A 149 -1.78 10.08 9.08
CA ALA A 149 -2.09 9.23 7.92
C ALA A 149 -3.61 9.10 7.76
N ILE A 150 -4.21 10.04 7.04
CA ILE A 150 -5.68 10.11 6.86
C ILE A 150 -6.25 8.85 6.19
N GLU A 151 -5.49 8.23 5.28
CA GLU A 151 -5.87 6.98 4.61
C GLU A 151 -6.03 5.83 5.61
N ALA A 152 -5.27 5.84 6.70
CA ALA A 152 -5.41 4.83 7.75
C ALA A 152 -6.74 4.95 8.49
N HIS A 153 -7.29 6.16 8.68
CA HIS A 153 -8.64 6.34 9.24
C HIS A 153 -9.72 5.79 8.31
N ALA A 154 -9.62 6.01 6.99
CA ALA A 154 -10.56 5.43 6.05
C ALA A 154 -10.48 3.91 6.03
N GLY A 155 -9.25 3.33 5.99
CA GLY A 155 -9.03 1.88 6.03
C GLY A 155 -9.50 1.24 7.33
N LEU A 156 -9.22 1.87 8.46
CA LEU A 156 -9.68 1.43 9.78
C LEU A 156 -11.21 1.45 9.85
N GLY A 157 -11.85 2.52 9.35
CA GLY A 157 -13.31 2.59 9.25
C GLY A 157 -13.90 1.46 8.43
N LEU A 158 -13.30 1.12 7.27
CA LEU A 158 -13.72 -0.01 6.44
C LEU A 158 -13.58 -1.37 7.15
N ALA A 159 -12.47 -1.58 7.85
CA ALA A 159 -12.25 -2.80 8.60
C ALA A 159 -13.22 -2.94 9.78
N LEU A 160 -13.47 -1.85 10.52
CA LEU A 160 -14.44 -1.79 11.61
C LEU A 160 -15.88 -2.03 11.11
N GLU A 161 -16.26 -1.45 9.96
CA GLU A 161 -17.55 -1.72 9.32
C GLU A 161 -17.68 -3.21 8.98
N GLY A 162 -16.65 -3.81 8.39
CA GLY A 162 -16.60 -5.24 8.07
C GLY A 162 -16.66 -6.14 9.29
N ALA A 163 -16.07 -5.73 10.41
CA ALA A 163 -16.13 -6.41 11.71
C ALA A 163 -17.47 -6.20 12.45
N GLY A 164 -18.38 -5.36 11.91
CA GLY A 164 -19.65 -5.03 12.56
C GLY A 164 -19.55 -4.02 13.71
N ARG A 165 -18.38 -3.39 13.91
CA ARG A 165 -18.12 -2.36 14.95
C ARG A 165 -18.56 -0.99 14.45
N VAL A 166 -19.89 -0.83 14.25
CA VAL A 166 -20.49 0.28 13.52
C VAL A 166 -20.18 1.65 14.12
N ASP A 167 -20.27 1.80 15.45
CA ASP A 167 -20.04 3.11 16.10
C ASP A 167 -18.58 3.56 15.95
N GLU A 168 -17.66 2.63 16.01
CA GLU A 168 -16.25 2.93 15.82
C GLU A 168 -15.91 3.23 14.36
N ALA A 169 -16.56 2.53 13.42
CA ALA A 169 -16.43 2.83 11.98
C ALA A 169 -16.91 4.25 11.68
N ILE A 170 -18.06 4.67 12.24
CA ILE A 170 -18.58 6.03 12.10
C ILE A 170 -17.55 7.05 12.58
N ALA A 171 -16.95 6.84 13.75
CA ALA A 171 -15.95 7.75 14.32
C ALA A 171 -14.71 7.89 13.39
N GLN A 172 -14.23 6.78 12.83
CA GLN A 172 -13.07 6.79 11.94
C GLN A 172 -13.38 7.49 10.59
N TYR A 173 -14.57 7.27 10.03
CA TYR A 173 -14.99 7.97 8.81
C TYR A 173 -15.16 9.48 9.04
N GLU A 174 -15.65 9.91 10.21
CA GLU A 174 -15.73 11.32 10.58
C GLU A 174 -14.32 11.96 10.67
N LEU A 175 -13.36 11.29 11.30
CA LEU A 175 -11.96 11.74 11.37
C LEU A 175 -11.33 11.87 9.97
N TYR A 176 -11.56 10.87 9.11
CA TYR A 176 -11.09 10.95 7.72
C TYR A 176 -11.66 12.19 7.01
N LEU A 177 -12.98 12.39 7.05
CA LEU A 177 -13.63 13.50 6.35
C LEU A 177 -13.25 14.89 6.91
N GLN A 178 -12.97 14.99 8.22
CA GLN A 178 -12.48 16.23 8.83
C GLN A 178 -11.07 16.59 8.36
N SER A 179 -10.25 15.60 8.07
CA SER A 179 -8.83 15.76 7.73
C SER A 179 -8.55 15.65 6.23
N ALA A 180 -9.56 15.33 5.41
CA ALA A 180 -9.43 14.99 3.98
C ALA A 180 -9.19 16.21 3.06
N SER A 181 -8.73 17.36 3.58
CA SER A 181 -8.36 18.52 2.76
C SER A 181 -7.23 18.14 1.79
N GLY A 182 -7.56 18.07 0.49
CA GLY A 182 -6.61 17.65 -0.56
C GLY A 182 -6.63 16.15 -0.88
N ALA A 183 -7.48 15.36 -0.22
CA ALA A 183 -7.68 13.97 -0.62
C ALA A 183 -8.45 13.87 -1.95
N ASP A 184 -8.36 12.71 -2.59
CA ASP A 184 -9.11 12.41 -3.81
C ASP A 184 -10.62 12.55 -3.58
N GLU A 185 -11.27 13.38 -4.40
CA GLU A 185 -12.68 13.74 -4.26
C GLU A 185 -13.60 12.50 -4.32
N HIS A 186 -13.26 11.53 -5.16
CA HIS A 186 -14.01 10.29 -5.29
C HIS A 186 -13.96 9.43 -4.01
N SER A 187 -12.80 9.35 -3.38
CA SER A 187 -12.61 8.66 -2.09
C SER A 187 -13.39 9.36 -0.98
N VAL A 188 -13.38 10.69 -0.95
CA VAL A 188 -14.12 11.50 0.02
C VAL A 188 -15.62 11.25 -0.11
N GLU A 189 -16.15 11.27 -1.34
CA GLU A 189 -17.57 11.02 -1.61
C GLU A 189 -17.96 9.59 -1.20
N ALA A 190 -17.17 8.60 -1.54
CA ALA A 190 -17.44 7.20 -1.20
C ALA A 190 -17.50 6.97 0.32
N ILE A 191 -16.60 7.57 1.08
CA ILE A 191 -16.61 7.49 2.55
C ILE A 191 -17.78 8.24 3.14
N ALA A 192 -18.13 9.43 2.60
CA ALA A 192 -19.31 10.20 3.05
C ALA A 192 -20.62 9.42 2.85
N GLN A 193 -20.76 8.73 1.72
CA GLN A 193 -21.93 7.87 1.44
C GLN A 193 -22.01 6.68 2.40
N ARG A 194 -20.87 6.04 2.74
CA ARG A 194 -20.82 4.95 3.73
C ARG A 194 -21.24 5.46 5.11
N LEU A 195 -20.67 6.58 5.55
CA LEU A 195 -20.99 7.20 6.82
C LEU A 195 -22.49 7.50 6.92
N ALA A 196 -23.10 8.10 5.88
CA ALA A 196 -24.53 8.38 5.86
C ALA A 196 -25.36 7.10 6.05
N ARG A 197 -25.06 6.03 5.31
CA ARG A 197 -25.75 4.74 5.43
C ARG A 197 -25.63 4.12 6.83
N LEU A 198 -24.44 4.17 7.45
CA LEU A 198 -24.25 3.63 8.80
C LEU A 198 -25.05 4.42 9.83
N LYS A 199 -25.08 5.74 9.73
CA LYS A 199 -25.89 6.61 10.63
C LYS A 199 -27.39 6.36 10.51
N GLU A 200 -27.90 6.06 9.32
CA GLU A 200 -29.30 5.69 9.12
C GLU A 200 -29.62 4.32 9.73
N ARG A 201 -28.79 3.32 9.48
CA ARG A 201 -28.99 1.97 10.07
C ARG A 201 -28.96 1.96 11.60
N ARG A 202 -28.21 2.86 12.21
CA ARG A 202 -28.13 3.00 13.68
C ARG A 202 -29.43 3.56 14.29
N LYS A 203 -30.26 4.28 13.51
CA LYS A 203 -31.51 4.89 14.00
C LYS A 203 -32.69 3.91 13.99
N MET A 204 -32.57 2.80 13.27
CA MET A 204 -33.61 1.76 13.17
C MET A 204 -33.44 0.71 14.26
#